data_b86a12d389f5ad979a58ed10f0d55949
#
_entry.id   b86a12d389f5ad979a58ed10f0d55949
#
_cell.length_a   1.000
_cell.length_b   1.000
_cell.length_c   1.000
_cell.angle_alpha   90.00
_cell.angle_beta   90.00
_cell.angle_gamma   90.00
#
_symmetry.space_group_name_H-M   'P 1'
#
loop_
_entity.id
_entity.type
_entity.pdbx_description
1 polymer ?
#
loop_
_entity_poly.entity_id
_entity_poly.type
_entity_poly.pdbx_seq_one_letter_code
_entity_poly.pdbx_strand_id
1 'polypeptide(L)'
;MDSLELILLFDYYGDLLTERQKMCFDLHYNQDLSLGEIAGELGISRQAVYDNLSRTEALLKNMEEKTGCVSRDMQLRKALSEMKGLAAQLADHPDRRVAQIAEQIRTCAANFEE
;
A
#
# COMPACT_ATOMS: atom_id res chain seq x y z
N MET A 1 -10.60 -11.48 0.15
CA MET A 1 -9.77 -10.28 0.44
C MET A 1 -10.68 -9.06 0.36
N ASP A 2 -10.62 -8.17 1.32
CA ASP A 2 -11.50 -7.01 1.32
C ASP A 2 -10.97 -5.89 0.41
N SER A 3 -11.80 -4.87 0.21
CA SER A 3 -11.48 -3.77 -0.70
C SER A 3 -10.24 -2.98 -0.27
N LEU A 4 -10.05 -2.79 1.03
CA LEU A 4 -8.88 -2.06 1.53
C LEU A 4 -7.59 -2.81 1.25
N GLU A 5 -7.59 -4.12 1.42
CA GLU A 5 -6.42 -4.94 1.10
C GLU A 5 -6.11 -4.89 -0.39
N LEU A 6 -7.13 -4.99 -1.24
CA LEU A 6 -6.95 -4.91 -2.70
C LEU A 6 -6.42 -3.54 -3.13
N ILE A 7 -6.92 -2.46 -2.56
CA ILE A 7 -6.42 -1.11 -2.86
C ILE A 7 -4.95 -0.98 -2.46
N LEU A 8 -4.56 -1.52 -1.31
CA LEU A 8 -3.18 -1.51 -0.86
C LEU A 8 -2.27 -2.30 -1.81
N LEU A 9 -2.71 -3.49 -2.25
CA LEU A 9 -1.98 -4.28 -3.23
C LEU A 9 -1.85 -3.53 -4.56
N PHE A 10 -2.90 -2.85 -4.98
CA PHE A 10 -2.89 -2.06 -6.20
C PHE A 10 -1.90 -0.89 -6.10
N ASP A 11 -1.87 -0.20 -4.97
CA ASP A 11 -0.91 0.89 -4.76
C ASP A 11 0.53 0.38 -4.86
N TYR A 12 0.78 -0.83 -4.42
CA TYR A 12 2.11 -1.42 -4.40
C TYR A 12 2.50 -2.05 -5.74
N TYR A 13 1.59 -2.81 -6.35
CA TYR A 13 1.87 -3.60 -7.55
C TYR A 13 1.24 -3.05 -8.84
N GLY A 14 0.48 -1.96 -8.74
CA GLY A 14 -0.33 -1.49 -9.88
C GLY A 14 0.47 -1.20 -11.14
N ASP A 15 1.71 -0.75 -11.00
CA ASP A 15 2.56 -0.44 -12.16
C ASP A 15 2.94 -1.68 -12.98
N LEU A 16 2.73 -2.87 -12.44
CA LEU A 16 2.95 -4.14 -13.15
C LEU A 16 1.73 -4.58 -13.96
N LEU A 17 0.62 -3.88 -13.82
CA LEU A 17 -0.63 -4.18 -14.53
C LEU A 17 -0.68 -3.48 -15.87
N THR A 18 -1.54 -4.00 -16.78
CA THR A 18 -1.81 -3.31 -18.04
C THR A 18 -2.60 -2.02 -17.78
N GLU A 19 -2.57 -1.10 -18.73
CA GLU A 19 -3.33 0.16 -18.63
C GLU A 19 -4.82 -0.10 -18.47
N ARG A 20 -5.39 -1.08 -19.16
CA ARG A 20 -6.80 -1.42 -19.04
C ARG A 20 -7.13 -1.97 -17.66
N GLN A 21 -6.26 -2.79 -17.09
CA GLN A 21 -6.42 -3.31 -15.73
C GLN A 21 -6.36 -2.19 -14.71
N LYS A 22 -5.42 -1.27 -14.84
CA LYS A 22 -5.33 -0.10 -13.96
C LYS A 22 -6.60 0.75 -14.03
N MET A 23 -7.09 1.02 -15.23
CA MET A 23 -8.30 1.83 -15.43
C MET A 23 -9.52 1.20 -14.79
N CYS A 24 -9.77 -0.07 -15.05
CA CYS A 24 -10.91 -0.77 -14.48
C CYS A 24 -10.85 -0.79 -12.95
N PHE A 25 -9.68 -1.09 -12.40
CA PHE A 25 -9.50 -1.15 -10.96
C PHE A 25 -9.73 0.24 -10.31
N ASP A 26 -9.12 1.27 -10.88
CA ASP A 26 -9.27 2.62 -10.36
C ASP A 26 -10.72 3.10 -10.39
N LEU A 27 -11.39 2.91 -11.51
CA LEU A 27 -12.79 3.31 -11.64
C LEU A 27 -13.70 2.61 -10.64
N HIS A 28 -13.45 1.33 -10.39
CA HIS A 28 -14.30 0.54 -9.49
C HIS A 28 -13.99 0.79 -8.01
N TYR A 29 -12.72 0.69 -7.61
CA TYR A 29 -12.34 0.73 -6.20
C TYR A 29 -12.07 2.13 -5.65
N ASN A 30 -11.56 3.05 -6.47
CA ASN A 30 -11.25 4.40 -6.02
C ASN A 30 -12.35 5.41 -6.36
N GLN A 31 -13.09 5.20 -7.46
CA GLN A 31 -14.13 6.12 -7.90
C GLN A 31 -15.55 5.57 -7.69
N ASP A 32 -15.67 4.39 -7.12
CA ASP A 32 -16.96 3.76 -6.76
C ASP A 32 -17.94 3.57 -7.93
N LEU A 33 -17.43 3.38 -9.14
CA LEU A 33 -18.30 3.12 -10.28
C LEU A 33 -18.77 1.66 -10.29
N SER A 34 -20.02 1.46 -10.72
CA SER A 34 -20.55 0.12 -10.93
C SER A 34 -19.96 -0.50 -12.20
N LEU A 35 -20.11 -1.82 -12.34
CA LEU A 35 -19.67 -2.52 -13.55
C LEU A 35 -20.30 -1.94 -14.81
N GLY A 36 -21.60 -1.62 -14.75
CA GLY A 36 -22.32 -1.01 -15.86
C GLY A 36 -21.81 0.38 -16.22
N GLU A 37 -21.48 1.19 -15.22
CA GLU A 37 -20.93 2.53 -15.44
C GLU A 37 -19.54 2.45 -16.07
N ILE A 38 -18.71 1.54 -15.61
CA ILE A 38 -17.38 1.32 -16.19
C ILE A 38 -17.50 0.84 -17.63
N ALA A 39 -18.39 -0.11 -17.87
CA ALA A 39 -18.65 -0.63 -19.22
C ALA A 39 -19.04 0.50 -20.18
N GLY A 40 -19.91 1.41 -19.73
CA GLY A 40 -20.30 2.58 -20.52
C GLY A 40 -19.14 3.53 -20.81
N GLU A 41 -18.30 3.78 -19.83
CA GLU A 41 -17.16 4.67 -20.01
C GLU A 41 -16.08 4.10 -20.95
N LEU A 42 -15.83 2.80 -20.84
CA LEU A 42 -14.75 2.17 -21.60
C LEU A 42 -15.22 1.59 -22.94
N GLY A 43 -16.52 1.58 -23.20
CA GLY A 43 -17.06 1.04 -24.44
C GLY A 43 -16.91 -0.48 -24.56
N ILE A 44 -17.02 -1.20 -23.44
CA ILE A 44 -16.94 -2.66 -23.39
C ILE A 44 -18.16 -3.21 -22.65
N SER A 45 -18.34 -4.53 -22.64
CA SER A 45 -19.46 -5.16 -21.96
C SER A 45 -19.25 -5.21 -20.44
N ARG A 46 -20.35 -5.31 -19.68
CA ARG A 46 -20.28 -5.52 -18.24
C ARG A 46 -19.51 -6.79 -17.88
N GLN A 47 -19.71 -7.86 -18.67
CA GLN A 47 -19.01 -9.12 -18.47
C GLN A 47 -17.49 -8.93 -18.66
N ALA A 48 -17.09 -8.13 -19.64
CA ALA A 48 -15.68 -7.83 -19.88
C ALA A 48 -15.06 -7.07 -18.69
N VAL A 49 -15.81 -6.13 -18.10
CA VAL A 49 -15.37 -5.42 -16.90
C VAL A 49 -15.22 -6.39 -15.73
N TYR A 50 -16.20 -7.24 -15.52
CA TYR A 50 -16.17 -8.24 -14.46
C TYR A 50 -14.95 -9.16 -14.60
N ASP A 51 -14.73 -9.69 -15.80
CA ASP A 51 -13.61 -10.58 -16.08
C ASP A 51 -12.26 -9.87 -15.85
N ASN A 52 -12.17 -8.62 -16.29
CA ASN A 52 -10.95 -7.82 -16.11
C ASN A 52 -10.65 -7.63 -14.62
N LEU A 53 -11.64 -7.21 -13.83
CA LEU A 53 -11.47 -7.01 -12.40
C LEU A 53 -11.10 -8.31 -11.68
N SER A 54 -11.77 -9.41 -12.03
CA SER A 54 -11.49 -10.72 -11.42
C SER A 54 -10.06 -11.16 -11.67
N ARG A 55 -9.56 -10.99 -12.90
CA ARG A 55 -8.18 -11.32 -13.26
C ARG A 55 -7.18 -10.43 -12.55
N THR A 56 -7.48 -9.13 -12.48
CA THR A 56 -6.61 -8.16 -11.81
C THR A 56 -6.49 -8.48 -10.32
N GLU A 57 -7.61 -8.77 -9.66
CA GLU A 57 -7.60 -9.16 -8.24
C GLU A 57 -6.78 -10.43 -8.02
N ALA A 58 -6.95 -11.43 -8.89
CA ALA A 58 -6.20 -12.66 -8.78
C ALA A 58 -4.69 -12.44 -8.98
N LEU A 59 -4.32 -11.57 -9.94
CA LEU A 59 -2.92 -11.21 -10.16
C LEU A 59 -2.30 -10.53 -8.94
N LEU A 60 -3.01 -9.57 -8.36
CA LEU A 60 -2.52 -8.83 -7.19
C LEU A 60 -2.30 -9.78 -6.01
N LYS A 61 -3.26 -10.66 -5.75
CA LYS A 61 -3.14 -11.67 -4.70
C LYS A 61 -1.95 -12.59 -4.93
N ASN A 62 -1.79 -13.06 -6.16
CA ASN A 62 -0.70 -13.97 -6.51
C ASN A 62 0.66 -13.29 -6.35
N MET A 63 0.78 -12.03 -6.75
CA MET A 63 2.02 -11.26 -6.57
C MET A 63 2.40 -11.18 -5.09
N GLU A 64 1.44 -10.86 -4.24
CA GLU A 64 1.70 -10.77 -2.80
C GLU A 64 2.01 -12.14 -2.18
N GLU A 65 1.31 -13.19 -2.58
CA GLU A 65 1.60 -14.55 -2.10
C GLU A 65 3.03 -14.98 -2.41
N LYS A 66 3.53 -14.60 -3.57
CA LYS A 66 4.87 -14.99 -4.01
C LYS A 66 5.97 -14.12 -3.46
N THR A 67 5.74 -12.84 -3.29
CA THR A 67 6.79 -11.90 -2.87
C THR A 67 6.73 -11.54 -1.39
N GLY A 68 5.53 -11.43 -0.80
CA GLY A 68 5.35 -10.98 0.57
C GLY A 68 5.82 -9.55 0.81
N CYS A 69 6.00 -8.76 -0.24
CA CYS A 69 6.58 -7.42 -0.13
C CYS A 69 5.72 -6.45 0.67
N VAL A 70 4.40 -6.48 0.47
CA VAL A 70 3.49 -5.60 1.21
C VAL A 70 3.50 -5.94 2.69
N SER A 71 3.43 -7.23 3.02
CA SER A 71 3.46 -7.68 4.41
C SER A 71 4.76 -7.27 5.10
N ARG A 72 5.91 -7.47 4.44
CA ARG A 72 7.21 -7.07 5.01
C ARG A 72 7.33 -5.56 5.16
N ASP A 73 6.84 -4.80 4.19
CA ASP A 73 6.87 -3.35 4.26
C ASP A 73 6.04 -2.83 5.45
N MET A 74 4.86 -3.39 5.65
CA MET A 74 3.99 -3.03 6.77
C MET A 74 4.64 -3.37 8.12
N GLN A 75 5.28 -4.53 8.23
CA GLN A 75 6.00 -4.94 9.44
C GLN A 75 7.16 -4.00 9.73
N LEU A 76 7.91 -3.62 8.69
CA LEU A 76 9.03 -2.69 8.81
C LEU A 76 8.55 -1.31 9.27
N ARG A 77 7.49 -0.79 8.66
CA ARG A 77 6.93 0.51 9.04
C ARG A 77 6.47 0.52 10.49
N LYS A 78 5.86 -0.57 10.93
CA LYS A 78 5.44 -0.72 12.32
C LYS A 78 6.63 -0.72 13.26
N ALA A 79 7.67 -1.48 12.94
CA ALA A 79 8.90 -1.54 13.73
C ALA A 79 9.57 -0.16 13.84
N LEU A 80 9.69 0.55 12.71
CA LEU A 80 10.26 1.90 12.67
C LEU A 80 9.46 2.89 13.51
N SER A 81 8.14 2.80 13.44
CA SER A 81 7.26 3.65 14.24
C SER A 81 7.44 3.39 15.75
N GLU A 82 7.54 2.13 16.15
CA GLU A 82 7.79 1.76 17.54
C GLU A 82 9.16 2.26 18.02
N MET A 83 10.18 2.12 17.17
CA MET A 83 11.54 2.61 17.48
C MET A 83 11.57 4.12 17.65
N LYS A 84 10.88 4.86 16.78
CA LYS A 84 10.76 6.31 16.93
C LYS A 84 10.05 6.69 18.23
N GLY A 85 9.00 5.96 18.60
CA GLY A 85 8.29 6.20 19.86
C GLY A 85 9.16 5.97 21.07
N LEU A 86 9.95 4.89 21.06
CA LEU A 86 10.87 4.60 22.16
C LEU A 86 11.98 5.65 22.27
N ALA A 87 12.53 6.05 21.12
CA ALA A 87 13.54 7.11 21.11
C ALA A 87 12.97 8.44 21.61
N ALA A 88 11.71 8.75 21.29
CA ALA A 88 11.05 9.96 21.77
C ALA A 88 10.96 10.02 23.31
N GLN A 89 10.83 8.88 23.97
CA GLN A 89 10.80 8.82 25.43
C GLN A 89 12.12 9.24 26.07
N LEU A 90 13.22 9.19 25.33
CA LEU A 90 14.55 9.59 25.80
C LEU A 90 14.93 11.01 25.37
N ALA A 91 14.11 11.67 24.59
CA ALA A 91 14.44 12.98 24.01
C ALA A 91 14.66 14.06 25.09
N ASP A 92 13.93 13.96 26.21
CA ASP A 92 14.03 14.92 27.33
C ASP A 92 14.91 14.41 28.47
N HIS A 93 15.72 13.38 28.22
CA HIS A 93 16.59 12.84 29.24
C HIS A 93 17.59 13.91 29.75
N PRO A 94 17.82 13.99 31.09
CA PRO A 94 18.74 14.98 31.65
C PRO A 94 20.17 14.88 31.12
N ASP A 95 20.63 13.67 30.80
CA ASP A 95 21.92 13.47 30.17
C ASP A 95 21.84 13.85 28.70
N ARG A 96 22.55 14.91 28.34
CA ARG A 96 22.56 15.43 26.97
C ARG A 96 23.01 14.41 25.94
N ARG A 97 23.94 13.53 26.30
CA ARG A 97 24.46 12.50 25.42
C ARG A 97 23.37 11.47 25.07
N VAL A 98 22.55 11.11 26.05
CA VAL A 98 21.41 10.19 25.85
C VAL A 98 20.39 10.84 24.91
N ALA A 99 20.05 12.09 25.16
CA ALA A 99 19.11 12.83 24.32
C ALA A 99 19.58 12.94 22.86
N GLN A 100 20.90 13.19 22.67
CA GLN A 100 21.49 13.27 21.32
C GLN A 100 21.43 11.93 20.59
N ILE A 101 21.72 10.84 21.26
CA ILE A 101 21.64 9.50 20.66
C ILE A 101 20.19 9.18 20.28
N ALA A 102 19.23 9.51 21.14
CA ALA A 102 17.82 9.33 20.87
C ALA A 102 17.38 10.08 19.61
N GLU A 103 17.86 11.31 19.43
CA GLU A 103 17.55 12.12 18.22
C GLU A 103 18.17 11.50 16.97
N GLN A 104 19.38 10.95 17.07
CA GLN A 104 20.00 10.24 15.94
C GLN A 104 19.19 9.02 15.54
N ILE A 105 18.67 8.26 16.49
CA ILE A 105 17.81 7.11 16.20
C ILE A 105 16.53 7.55 15.48
N ARG A 106 15.88 8.61 15.97
CA ARG A 106 14.68 9.15 15.34
C ARG A 106 14.96 9.58 13.89
N THR A 107 16.06 10.26 13.67
CA THR A 107 16.44 10.73 12.33
C THR A 107 16.70 9.56 11.38
N CYS A 108 17.40 8.54 11.84
CA CYS A 108 17.64 7.34 11.03
C CYS A 108 16.33 6.65 10.63
N ALA A 109 15.42 6.49 11.59
CA ALA A 109 14.13 5.85 11.31
C ALA A 109 13.27 6.69 10.37
N ALA A 110 13.26 8.02 10.56
CA ALA A 110 12.49 8.92 9.71
C ALA A 110 13.01 8.95 8.27
N ASN A 111 14.32 8.89 8.08
CA ASN A 111 14.92 8.89 6.74
C ASN A 111 14.59 7.62 5.95
N PHE A 112 14.29 6.54 6.63
CA PHE A 112 13.94 5.28 6.00
C PHE A 112 12.47 5.25 5.55
N GLU A 113 11.63 6.06 6.15
CA GLU A 113 10.19 6.13 5.88
C GLU A 113 9.88 7.24 4.87
N GLU A 114 10.15 7.08 3.65
CA GLU A 114 9.69 8.06 2.66
C GLU A 114 8.32 7.73 2.09
#